data_1e0bcfc7a7b2d0d868ee338823f3133f
#
_entry.id   1e0bcfc7a7b2d0d868ee338823f3133f
#
_cell.length_a   1.000
_cell.length_b   1.000
_cell.length_c   1.000
_cell.angle_alpha   90.00
_cell.angle_beta   90.00
_cell.angle_gamma   90.00
#
_symmetry.space_group_name_H-M   'P 1'
#
loop_
_entity.id
_entity.type
_entity.pdbx_description
1 polymer ?
#
loop_
_entity_poly.entity_id
_entity_poly.type
_entity_poly.pdbx_seq_one_letter_code
_entity_poly.pdbx_strand_id
1 'polypeptide(L)'
;MLYPEQFSIPPEHDSVLTKQLLNQENILADIVDQTSIRFGTAVHSAVEKVWLNPELRKQALLNLGYTENTFNRVKVNPKPEDLTPNDIPVYLEQRTYKQINGFVISGQFDFVGDGALQDIKTTSTYSYSSGCNDDYYIKQGSIYRWLNPKLITSDTLTINFVFTDFNKSRIYDEGYPKAKVVGKQFQLLSLTETQMMIEAKLETLHKYWNSPLENIPCCTPQELYSSPPVYKYYAKGFENSTHATRNFNTYAEASAYRAKQGHKGDIIEYRGTPFTCPFCLQHEVDKTLTVNKTEENEIEFE
;
A
#
# COMPACT_ATOMS: atom_id res chain seq x y z
N MET A 1 3.09 8.73 2.21
CA MET A 1 2.08 9.34 3.09
C MET A 1 2.25 10.85 3.04
N LEU A 2 1.26 11.58 2.52
CA LEU A 2 1.29 13.04 2.47
C LEU A 2 0.67 13.52 3.80
N TYR A 3 1.49 13.86 4.78
CA TYR A 3 1.04 14.57 5.97
C TYR A 3 1.42 16.04 5.82
N PRO A 4 0.48 16.94 5.71
CA PRO A 4 0.76 18.37 5.76
C PRO A 4 0.94 18.81 7.22
N GLU A 5 2.18 18.98 7.66
CA GLU A 5 2.47 19.43 9.03
C GLU A 5 2.22 20.92 9.30
N GLN A 6 1.62 21.65 8.37
CA GLN A 6 1.22 23.04 8.60
C GLN A 6 -0.09 23.41 7.89
N PHE A 7 -1.02 22.50 7.83
CA PHE A 7 -2.38 22.91 7.58
C PHE A 7 -3.01 23.25 8.93
N SER A 8 -3.28 24.52 9.16
CA SER A 8 -4.37 24.90 10.05
C SER A 8 -5.63 24.30 9.42
N ILE A 9 -5.96 23.06 9.78
CA ILE A 9 -7.27 22.48 9.51
C ILE A 9 -8.26 23.52 10.05
N PRO A 10 -9.23 23.99 9.25
CA PRO A 10 -10.24 24.91 9.78
C PRO A 10 -10.80 24.32 11.08
N PRO A 11 -11.03 25.11 12.13
CA PRO A 11 -11.44 24.62 13.45
C PRO A 11 -12.63 23.67 13.43
N GLU A 12 -13.47 23.79 12.42
CA GLU A 12 -14.64 22.94 12.17
C GLU A 12 -14.25 21.49 11.74
N HIS A 13 -13.16 21.33 10.99
CA HIS A 13 -12.63 20.00 10.61
C HIS A 13 -11.80 19.35 11.72
N ASP A 14 -11.10 20.16 12.50
CA ASP A 14 -10.33 19.66 13.65
C ASP A 14 -11.25 19.02 14.69
N SER A 15 -12.42 19.58 14.92
CA SER A 15 -13.41 19.02 15.85
C SER A 15 -14.02 17.69 15.38
N VAL A 16 -14.16 17.47 14.07
CA VAL A 16 -14.72 16.24 13.48
C VAL A 16 -13.66 15.13 13.48
N LEU A 17 -12.44 15.44 13.04
CA LEU A 17 -11.30 14.51 13.10
C LEU A 17 -10.99 14.10 14.53
N THR A 18 -10.95 15.05 15.47
CA THR A 18 -10.71 14.79 16.89
C THR A 18 -11.85 13.99 17.51
N LYS A 19 -13.11 14.24 17.15
CA LYS A 19 -14.26 13.45 17.61
C LYS A 19 -14.26 12.04 17.01
N GLN A 20 -13.86 11.86 15.76
CA GLN A 20 -13.73 10.54 15.14
C GLN A 20 -12.57 9.74 15.72
N LEU A 21 -11.44 10.39 16.03
CA LEU A 21 -10.30 9.76 16.71
C LEU A 21 -10.61 9.42 18.17
N LEU A 22 -11.51 10.15 18.81
CA LEU A 22 -11.95 9.95 20.20
C LEU A 22 -13.20 9.10 20.32
N ASN A 23 -13.87 8.75 19.23
CA ASN A 23 -15.07 7.92 19.27
C ASN A 23 -14.69 6.46 19.57
N GLN A 24 -14.67 6.14 20.86
CA GLN A 24 -14.16 4.91 21.46
C GLN A 24 -15.01 3.66 21.21
N GLU A 25 -16.07 3.74 20.42
CA GLU A 25 -16.99 2.60 20.21
C GLU A 25 -16.42 1.50 19.31
N ASN A 26 -15.28 1.70 18.65
CA ASN A 26 -14.63 0.69 17.81
C ASN A 26 -13.42 0.00 18.45
N ILE A 27 -13.24 0.11 19.77
CA ILE A 27 -12.06 -0.43 20.47
C ILE A 27 -11.86 -1.94 20.27
N LEU A 28 -12.91 -2.72 20.06
CA LEU A 28 -12.81 -4.17 19.85
C LEU A 28 -12.40 -4.56 18.43
N ALA A 29 -12.86 -3.85 17.42
CA ALA A 29 -12.38 -4.00 16.04
C ALA A 29 -10.91 -3.57 15.93
N ASP A 30 -10.55 -2.47 16.56
CA ASP A 30 -9.18 -1.96 16.67
C ASP A 30 -8.20 -2.94 17.33
N ILE A 31 -8.60 -3.79 18.25
CA ILE A 31 -7.68 -4.72 18.94
C ILE A 31 -7.14 -5.79 17.97
N VAL A 32 -7.92 -6.28 17.04
CA VAL A 32 -7.48 -7.29 16.06
C VAL A 32 -6.59 -6.64 15.00
N ASP A 33 -6.95 -5.47 14.50
CA ASP A 33 -6.14 -4.71 13.54
C ASP A 33 -4.85 -4.16 14.16
N GLN A 34 -4.91 -3.69 15.41
CA GLN A 34 -3.74 -3.26 16.16
C GLN A 34 -2.70 -4.37 16.38
N THR A 35 -3.08 -5.63 16.40
CA THR A 35 -2.11 -6.74 16.55
C THR A 35 -1.17 -6.80 15.35
N SER A 36 -1.67 -6.65 14.14
CA SER A 36 -0.87 -6.62 12.92
C SER A 36 0.01 -5.37 12.85
N ILE A 37 -0.53 -4.21 13.23
CA ILE A 37 0.21 -2.94 13.30
C ILE A 37 1.31 -3.03 14.36
N ARG A 38 1.02 -3.53 15.56
CA ARG A 38 2.00 -3.72 16.64
C ARG A 38 3.09 -4.70 16.27
N PHE A 39 2.76 -5.76 15.54
CA PHE A 39 3.75 -6.70 15.03
C PHE A 39 4.69 -6.02 14.02
N GLY A 40 4.14 -5.26 13.08
CA GLY A 40 4.93 -4.45 12.15
C GLY A 40 5.88 -3.50 12.88
N THR A 41 5.36 -2.71 13.81
CA THR A 41 6.15 -1.79 14.63
C THR A 41 7.24 -2.51 15.41
N ALA A 42 6.96 -3.68 15.98
CA ALA A 42 7.95 -4.47 16.71
C ALA A 42 9.09 -4.96 15.80
N VAL A 43 8.77 -5.39 14.57
CA VAL A 43 9.78 -5.81 13.59
C VAL A 43 10.67 -4.63 13.20
N HIS A 44 10.11 -3.46 12.86
CA HIS A 44 10.88 -2.25 12.55
C HIS A 44 11.80 -1.86 13.72
N SER A 45 11.24 -1.76 14.94
CA SER A 45 12.01 -1.40 16.14
C SER A 45 13.13 -2.41 16.45
N ALA A 46 12.92 -3.70 16.20
CA ALA A 46 13.96 -4.72 16.39
C ALA A 46 15.10 -4.54 15.38
N VAL A 47 14.80 -4.30 14.11
CA VAL A 47 15.82 -4.05 13.08
C VAL A 47 16.59 -2.78 13.37
N GLU A 48 15.89 -1.67 13.66
CA GLU A 48 16.51 -0.41 14.04
C GLU A 48 17.46 -0.58 15.23
N LYS A 49 17.03 -1.26 16.30
CA LYS A 49 17.85 -1.54 17.49
C LYS A 49 19.13 -2.29 17.16
N VAL A 50 19.08 -3.28 16.26
CA VAL A 50 20.27 -4.01 15.81
C VAL A 50 21.25 -3.07 15.10
N TRP A 51 20.73 -2.21 14.20
CA TRP A 51 21.58 -1.26 13.47
C TRP A 51 22.19 -0.17 14.36
N LEU A 52 21.46 0.35 15.34
CA LEU A 52 21.94 1.39 16.26
C LEU A 52 22.93 0.85 17.28
N ASN A 53 22.83 -0.41 17.68
CA ASN A 53 23.75 -1.01 18.65
C ASN A 53 24.98 -1.62 17.95
N PRO A 54 26.22 -1.11 18.17
CA PRO A 54 27.42 -1.59 17.50
C PRO A 54 27.71 -3.08 17.69
N GLU A 55 27.49 -3.61 18.89
CA GLU A 55 27.76 -5.02 19.22
C GLU A 55 26.77 -5.95 18.50
N LEU A 56 25.47 -5.63 18.55
CA LEU A 56 24.44 -6.40 17.85
C LEU A 56 24.64 -6.32 16.33
N ARG A 57 24.98 -5.15 15.81
CA ARG A 57 25.27 -4.95 14.40
C ARG A 57 26.48 -5.76 13.94
N LYS A 58 27.58 -5.72 14.71
CA LYS A 58 28.77 -6.53 14.42
C LYS A 58 28.43 -8.01 14.37
N GLN A 59 27.75 -8.52 15.37
CA GLN A 59 27.33 -9.91 15.43
C GLN A 59 26.42 -10.30 14.26
N ALA A 60 25.43 -9.46 13.95
CA ALA A 60 24.50 -9.70 12.83
C ALA A 60 25.24 -9.75 11.49
N LEU A 61 26.12 -8.79 11.22
CA LEU A 61 26.88 -8.75 9.95
C LEU A 61 27.82 -9.95 9.82
N LEU A 62 28.52 -10.34 10.89
CA LEU A 62 29.39 -11.51 10.88
C LEU A 62 28.60 -12.80 10.67
N ASN A 63 27.43 -12.95 11.29
CA ASN A 63 26.53 -14.09 11.11
C ASN A 63 25.98 -14.19 9.67
N LEU A 64 25.85 -13.05 8.98
CA LEU A 64 25.47 -12.98 7.57
C LEU A 64 26.66 -13.23 6.60
N GLY A 65 27.86 -13.47 7.13
CA GLY A 65 29.06 -13.74 6.34
C GLY A 65 29.85 -12.51 5.91
N TYR A 66 29.49 -11.32 6.42
CA TYR A 66 30.30 -10.12 6.19
C TYR A 66 31.57 -10.15 7.03
N THR A 67 32.60 -9.45 6.55
CA THR A 67 33.88 -9.38 7.24
C THR A 67 33.89 -8.26 8.31
N GLU A 68 34.84 -8.35 9.26
CA GLU A 68 35.06 -7.28 10.22
C GLU A 68 35.46 -5.97 9.53
N ASN A 69 36.17 -6.05 8.41
CA ASN A 69 36.50 -4.87 7.59
C ASN A 69 35.23 -4.19 7.06
N THR A 70 34.22 -4.96 6.62
CA THR A 70 32.93 -4.39 6.21
C THR A 70 32.25 -3.70 7.37
N PHE A 71 32.21 -4.33 8.55
CA PHE A 71 31.62 -3.72 9.76
C PHE A 71 32.30 -2.37 10.10
N ASN A 72 33.62 -2.27 10.05
CA ASN A 72 34.37 -1.07 10.36
C ASN A 72 34.08 0.10 9.40
N ARG A 73 33.72 -0.21 8.14
CA ARG A 73 33.34 0.75 7.11
C ARG A 73 31.89 1.23 7.25
N VAL A 74 31.02 0.49 7.92
CA VAL A 74 29.62 0.86 8.10
C VAL A 74 29.49 2.04 9.06
N LYS A 75 28.91 3.13 8.59
CA LYS A 75 28.60 4.34 9.36
C LYS A 75 27.09 4.50 9.44
N VAL A 76 26.56 4.48 10.66
CA VAL A 76 25.11 4.62 10.89
C VAL A 76 24.77 6.06 11.18
N ASN A 77 23.81 6.61 10.43
CA ASN A 77 23.36 8.00 10.48
C ASN A 77 24.54 9.00 10.48
N PRO A 78 25.53 8.84 9.59
CA PRO A 78 26.66 9.75 9.53
C PRO A 78 26.22 11.12 9.01
N LYS A 79 26.94 12.16 9.40
CA LYS A 79 26.86 13.44 8.70
C LYS A 79 27.64 13.33 7.40
N PRO A 80 27.21 14.00 6.31
CA PRO A 80 27.91 13.93 5.03
C PRO A 80 29.39 14.31 5.10
N GLU A 81 29.75 15.27 5.96
CA GLU A 81 31.12 15.74 6.17
C GLU A 81 32.02 14.73 6.88
N ASP A 82 31.45 13.75 7.58
CA ASP A 82 32.19 12.73 8.32
C ASP A 82 32.51 11.48 7.46
N LEU A 83 32.01 11.43 6.21
CA LEU A 83 32.18 10.29 5.33
C LEU A 83 33.46 10.36 4.50
N THR A 84 34.11 9.23 4.39
CA THR A 84 35.20 8.98 3.44
C THR A 84 34.71 8.12 2.26
N PRO A 85 35.43 8.10 1.11
CA PRO A 85 35.04 7.27 -0.04
C PRO A 85 34.95 5.75 0.24
N ASN A 86 35.58 5.30 1.33
CA ASN A 86 35.57 3.88 1.71
C ASN A 86 34.45 3.53 2.69
N ASP A 87 33.74 4.50 3.24
CA ASP A 87 32.67 4.26 4.20
C ASP A 87 31.41 3.77 3.50
N ILE A 88 30.64 2.98 4.22
CA ILE A 88 29.32 2.46 3.79
C ILE A 88 28.27 3.18 4.64
N PRO A 89 27.64 4.24 4.13
CA PRO A 89 26.67 4.98 4.88
C PRO A 89 25.37 4.18 5.01
N VAL A 90 24.82 4.16 6.22
CA VAL A 90 23.50 3.59 6.52
C VAL A 90 22.67 4.64 7.23
N TYR A 91 21.53 4.96 6.71
CA TYR A 91 20.59 5.92 7.29
C TYR A 91 19.32 5.20 7.72
N LEU A 92 18.86 5.49 8.94
CA LEU A 92 17.69 4.86 9.55
C LEU A 92 16.69 5.93 9.96
N GLU A 93 15.41 5.66 9.71
CA GLU A 93 14.26 6.40 10.24
C GLU A 93 14.38 7.94 10.06
N GLN A 94 14.85 8.38 8.88
CA GLN A 94 15.03 9.80 8.65
C GLN A 94 13.80 10.42 7.98
N ARG A 95 13.27 11.46 8.64
CA ARG A 95 12.19 12.27 8.12
C ARG A 95 12.74 13.49 7.40
N THR A 96 12.27 13.70 6.19
CA THR A 96 12.67 14.84 5.35
C THR A 96 11.43 15.61 4.88
N TYR A 97 11.61 16.90 4.71
CA TYR A 97 10.56 17.85 4.30
C TYR A 97 10.99 18.60 3.04
N LYS A 98 10.07 18.82 2.13
CA LYS A 98 10.29 19.65 0.95
C LYS A 98 9.05 20.46 0.63
N GLN A 99 9.24 21.75 0.41
CA GLN A 99 8.16 22.66 0.03
C GLN A 99 7.97 22.67 -1.50
N ILE A 100 6.72 22.59 -1.95
CA ILE A 100 6.32 22.64 -3.35
C ILE A 100 4.92 23.24 -3.47
N ASN A 101 4.74 24.25 -4.34
CA ASN A 101 3.46 24.90 -4.65
C ASN A 101 2.66 25.32 -3.40
N GLY A 102 3.34 25.83 -2.37
CA GLY A 102 2.72 26.25 -1.10
C GLY A 102 2.43 25.13 -0.11
N PHE A 103 2.68 23.87 -0.47
CA PHE A 103 2.53 22.72 0.39
C PHE A 103 3.87 22.21 0.92
N VAL A 104 3.85 21.59 2.10
CA VAL A 104 4.99 20.88 2.67
C VAL A 104 4.76 19.38 2.49
N ILE A 105 5.63 18.74 1.73
CA ILE A 105 5.64 17.29 1.57
C ILE A 105 6.67 16.71 2.53
N SER A 106 6.27 15.74 3.33
CA SER A 106 7.19 15.03 4.21
C SER A 106 7.12 13.52 4.01
N GLY A 107 8.24 12.86 4.29
CA GLY A 107 8.32 11.40 4.29
C GLY A 107 9.43 10.94 5.21
N GLN A 108 9.23 9.81 5.84
CA GLN A 108 10.22 9.13 6.65
C GLN A 108 10.47 7.77 6.04
N PHE A 109 11.71 7.52 5.63
CA PHE A 109 12.11 6.19 5.17
C PHE A 109 12.68 5.38 6.33
N ASP A 110 12.52 4.06 6.26
CA ASP A 110 12.99 3.15 7.32
C ASP A 110 14.51 2.93 7.22
N PHE A 111 15.01 2.64 6.00
CA PHE A 111 16.39 2.23 5.80
C PHE A 111 16.92 2.65 4.42
N VAL A 112 18.10 3.26 4.42
CA VAL A 112 18.91 3.48 3.20
C VAL A 112 20.32 2.99 3.50
N GLY A 113 20.80 2.01 2.74
CA GLY A 113 22.16 1.50 2.85
C GLY A 113 22.92 1.69 1.56
N ASP A 114 24.04 2.42 1.59
CA ASP A 114 24.89 2.71 0.42
C ASP A 114 24.09 3.20 -0.81
N GLY A 115 23.18 4.13 -0.57
CA GLY A 115 22.31 4.71 -1.60
C GLY A 115 21.11 3.85 -2.02
N ALA A 116 20.98 2.62 -1.53
CA ALA A 116 19.87 1.74 -1.84
C ALA A 116 18.76 1.84 -0.79
N LEU A 117 17.55 2.18 -1.22
CA LEU A 117 16.37 2.25 -0.36
C LEU A 117 15.83 0.84 -0.09
N GLN A 118 15.58 0.57 1.18
CA GLN A 118 14.92 -0.65 1.63
C GLN A 118 13.79 -0.32 2.60
N ASP A 119 12.77 -1.16 2.60
CA ASP A 119 11.63 -1.03 3.49
C ASP A 119 11.20 -2.43 3.96
N ILE A 120 10.60 -2.53 5.13
CA ILE A 120 10.16 -3.80 5.70
C ILE A 120 8.64 -3.78 5.77
N LYS A 121 8.01 -4.81 5.23
CA LYS A 121 6.55 -4.94 5.27
C LYS A 121 6.15 -6.26 5.89
N THR A 122 5.39 -6.21 6.97
CA THR A 122 4.68 -7.39 7.49
C THR A 122 3.35 -7.53 6.76
N THR A 123 3.12 -8.69 6.14
CA THR A 123 1.94 -8.88 5.28
C THR A 123 1.54 -10.35 5.19
N SER A 124 0.38 -10.62 4.57
CA SER A 124 -0.02 -11.98 4.22
C SER A 124 0.65 -12.45 2.94
N THR A 125 0.78 -13.77 2.80
CA THR A 125 1.26 -14.40 1.56
C THR A 125 0.35 -14.10 0.38
N TYR A 126 -0.95 -13.92 0.60
CA TYR A 126 -1.90 -13.54 -0.44
C TYR A 126 -1.63 -12.12 -0.97
N SER A 127 -1.46 -11.14 -0.10
CA SER A 127 -1.18 -9.75 -0.50
C SER A 127 0.12 -9.63 -1.32
N TYR A 128 1.15 -10.40 -0.94
CA TYR A 128 2.39 -10.50 -1.71
C TYR A 128 2.18 -11.12 -3.10
N SER A 129 1.50 -12.27 -3.15
CA SER A 129 1.32 -13.04 -4.41
C SER A 129 0.39 -12.32 -5.40
N SER A 130 -0.59 -11.57 -4.90
CA SER A 130 -1.50 -10.79 -5.74
C SER A 130 -0.88 -9.52 -6.31
N GLY A 131 0.16 -8.98 -5.67
CA GLY A 131 0.79 -7.71 -6.05
C GLY A 131 -0.12 -6.50 -5.90
N CYS A 132 -1.22 -6.60 -5.15
CA CYS A 132 -2.23 -5.54 -5.05
C CYS A 132 -1.70 -4.21 -4.47
N ASN A 133 -0.57 -4.25 -3.76
CA ASN A 133 0.06 -3.07 -3.17
C ASN A 133 1.33 -2.61 -3.91
N ASP A 134 1.73 -3.26 -5.00
CA ASP A 134 2.99 -2.98 -5.69
C ASP A 134 3.08 -1.51 -6.14
N ASP A 135 2.04 -0.99 -6.76
CA ASP A 135 1.94 0.43 -7.16
C ASP A 135 2.09 1.40 -6.00
N TYR A 136 1.52 1.06 -4.84
CA TYR A 136 1.64 1.87 -3.64
C TYR A 136 3.09 1.92 -3.15
N TYR A 137 3.78 0.79 -3.14
CA TYR A 137 5.19 0.72 -2.73
C TYR A 137 6.10 1.51 -3.67
N ILE A 138 5.86 1.40 -4.99
CA ILE A 138 6.61 2.18 -6.00
C ILE A 138 6.42 3.68 -5.75
N LYS A 139 5.19 4.14 -5.58
CA LYS A 139 4.89 5.57 -5.31
C LYS A 139 5.51 6.04 -4.00
N GLN A 140 5.39 5.27 -2.92
CA GLN A 140 5.98 5.59 -1.62
C GLN A 140 7.51 5.72 -1.71
N GLY A 141 8.19 4.71 -2.28
CA GLY A 141 9.64 4.72 -2.44
C GLY A 141 10.13 5.84 -3.36
N SER A 142 9.37 6.14 -4.43
CA SER A 142 9.69 7.24 -5.34
C SER A 142 9.60 8.60 -4.64
N ILE A 143 8.63 8.80 -3.76
CA ILE A 143 8.51 10.02 -2.94
C ILE A 143 9.71 10.12 -1.98
N TYR A 144 10.11 9.02 -1.34
CA TYR A 144 11.29 9.04 -0.46
C TYR A 144 12.56 9.41 -1.21
N ARG A 145 12.78 8.86 -2.42
CA ARG A 145 13.89 9.23 -3.28
C ARG A 145 13.83 10.69 -3.73
N TRP A 146 12.65 11.18 -4.11
CA TRP A 146 12.45 12.58 -4.51
C TRP A 146 12.72 13.57 -3.38
N LEU A 147 12.37 13.20 -2.13
CA LEU A 147 12.72 13.97 -0.94
C LEU A 147 14.21 13.94 -0.63
N ASN A 148 14.88 12.80 -0.89
CA ASN A 148 16.27 12.53 -0.49
C ASN A 148 17.16 12.09 -1.65
N PRO A 149 17.27 12.86 -2.78
CA PRO A 149 17.95 12.39 -3.97
C PRO A 149 19.48 12.25 -3.81
N LYS A 150 20.05 12.84 -2.76
CA LYS A 150 21.49 12.70 -2.42
C LYS A 150 21.77 11.47 -1.58
N LEU A 151 20.81 10.99 -0.79
CA LEU A 151 20.93 9.81 0.06
C LEU A 151 20.47 8.54 -0.68
N ILE A 152 19.39 8.63 -1.47
CA ILE A 152 18.82 7.53 -2.22
C ILE A 152 19.23 7.71 -3.69
N THR A 153 20.37 7.14 -4.04
CA THR A 153 20.96 7.25 -5.38
C THR A 153 20.54 6.13 -6.31
N SER A 154 20.14 4.97 -5.74
CA SER A 154 19.56 3.87 -6.51
C SER A 154 18.18 4.25 -7.06
N ASP A 155 17.86 3.73 -8.24
CA ASP A 155 16.52 3.84 -8.84
C ASP A 155 15.61 2.66 -8.51
N THR A 156 16.04 1.81 -7.58
CA THR A 156 15.26 0.66 -7.09
C THR A 156 14.97 0.76 -5.60
N LEU A 157 13.83 0.18 -5.22
CA LEU A 157 13.42 -0.07 -3.85
C LEU A 157 13.42 -1.57 -3.60
N THR A 158 14.02 -2.04 -2.51
CA THR A 158 13.82 -3.41 -2.05
C THR A 158 12.85 -3.44 -0.88
N ILE A 159 11.74 -4.15 -1.02
CA ILE A 159 10.84 -4.45 0.10
C ILE A 159 11.16 -5.83 0.65
N ASN A 160 11.47 -5.89 1.93
CA ASN A 160 11.68 -7.11 2.68
C ASN A 160 10.36 -7.53 3.33
N PHE A 161 9.64 -8.44 2.69
CA PHE A 161 8.36 -8.96 3.17
C PHE A 161 8.56 -9.98 4.28
N VAL A 162 7.91 -9.80 5.42
CA VAL A 162 7.83 -10.75 6.53
C VAL A 162 6.40 -11.28 6.60
N PHE A 163 6.21 -12.55 6.25
CA PHE A 163 4.87 -13.13 6.16
C PHE A 163 4.34 -13.57 7.53
N THR A 164 3.12 -13.13 7.85
CA THR A 164 2.43 -13.47 9.09
C THR A 164 1.76 -14.85 9.05
N ASP A 165 1.39 -15.32 7.85
CA ASP A 165 0.66 -16.55 7.56
C ASP A 165 1.48 -17.58 6.75
N PHE A 166 2.82 -17.48 6.77
CA PHE A 166 3.68 -18.37 6.00
C PHE A 166 3.53 -19.84 6.42
N ASN A 167 3.24 -20.69 5.43
CA ASN A 167 3.13 -22.14 5.62
C ASN A 167 4.17 -22.87 4.76
N LYS A 168 5.12 -23.54 5.43
CA LYS A 168 6.21 -24.27 4.76
C LYS A 168 5.72 -25.40 3.83
N SER A 169 4.55 -25.98 4.06
CA SER A 169 4.01 -27.03 3.18
C SER A 169 3.61 -26.51 1.80
N ARG A 170 3.40 -25.20 1.65
CA ARG A 170 2.94 -24.53 0.43
C ARG A 170 4.05 -23.96 -0.44
N ILE A 171 5.32 -24.16 -0.09
CA ILE A 171 6.45 -23.57 -0.84
C ILE A 171 6.55 -24.08 -2.29
N TYR A 172 5.88 -25.17 -2.61
CA TYR A 172 5.82 -25.74 -3.97
C TYR A 172 4.64 -25.21 -4.78
N ASP A 173 3.69 -24.52 -4.15
CA ASP A 173 2.56 -23.90 -4.84
C ASP A 173 3.08 -22.79 -5.76
N GLU A 174 2.47 -22.66 -6.94
CA GLU A 174 2.79 -21.60 -7.89
C GLU A 174 2.45 -20.22 -7.29
N GLY A 175 3.35 -19.26 -7.44
CA GLY A 175 3.17 -17.90 -6.90
C GLY A 175 3.30 -17.78 -5.38
N TYR A 176 3.43 -18.86 -4.62
CA TYR A 176 3.61 -18.83 -3.19
C TYR A 176 5.07 -18.48 -2.81
N PRO A 177 5.31 -17.64 -1.78
CA PRO A 177 6.67 -17.30 -1.36
C PRO A 177 7.46 -18.51 -0.88
N LYS A 178 8.74 -18.57 -1.23
CA LYS A 178 9.61 -19.74 -0.94
C LYS A 178 10.23 -19.71 0.46
N ALA A 179 10.13 -18.58 1.15
CA ALA A 179 10.65 -18.39 2.51
C ALA A 179 9.72 -17.46 3.31
N LYS A 180 9.84 -17.50 4.64
CA LYS A 180 9.09 -16.62 5.55
C LYS A 180 9.45 -15.14 5.38
N VAL A 181 10.64 -14.86 4.92
CA VAL A 181 11.11 -13.52 4.57
C VAL A 181 11.61 -13.55 3.14
N VAL A 182 11.11 -12.63 2.31
CA VAL A 182 11.47 -12.52 0.90
C VAL A 182 11.69 -11.08 0.52
N GLY A 183 12.84 -10.76 -0.09
CA GLY A 183 13.10 -9.47 -0.71
C GLY A 183 12.51 -9.42 -2.12
N LYS A 184 11.79 -8.34 -2.45
CA LYS A 184 11.30 -8.04 -3.80
C LYS A 184 11.75 -6.65 -4.20
N GLN A 185 12.33 -6.55 -5.39
CA GLN A 185 12.78 -5.26 -5.95
C GLN A 185 11.70 -4.65 -6.82
N PHE A 186 11.60 -3.32 -6.73
CA PHE A 186 10.70 -2.49 -7.50
C PHE A 186 11.50 -1.38 -8.18
N GLN A 187 11.22 -1.13 -9.46
CA GLN A 187 11.74 0.02 -10.16
C GLN A 187 10.98 1.27 -9.70
N LEU A 188 11.72 2.28 -9.25
CA LEU A 188 11.15 3.56 -8.85
C LEU A 188 10.87 4.45 -10.07
N LEU A 189 9.90 5.33 -9.93
CA LEU A 189 9.68 6.41 -10.88
C LEU A 189 10.92 7.32 -10.92
N SER A 190 11.18 7.94 -12.05
CA SER A 190 12.17 9.01 -12.14
C SER A 190 11.82 10.19 -11.22
N LEU A 191 12.80 11.01 -10.89
CA LEU A 191 12.55 12.21 -10.05
C LEU A 191 11.53 13.15 -10.72
N THR A 192 11.54 13.24 -12.04
CA THR A 192 10.60 14.08 -12.80
C THR A 192 9.19 13.50 -12.76
N GLU A 193 9.02 12.20 -13.02
CA GLU A 193 7.71 11.54 -12.93
C GLU A 193 7.15 11.63 -11.53
N THR A 194 8.00 11.46 -10.51
CA THR A 194 7.58 11.59 -9.11
C THR A 194 7.11 13.00 -8.81
N GLN A 195 7.82 14.01 -9.27
CA GLN A 195 7.41 15.41 -9.10
C GLN A 195 6.07 15.68 -9.78
N MET A 196 5.90 15.27 -11.04
CA MET A 196 4.64 15.44 -11.77
C MET A 196 3.47 14.75 -11.05
N MET A 197 3.69 13.53 -10.53
CA MET A 197 2.67 12.81 -9.73
C MET A 197 2.28 13.60 -8.47
N ILE A 198 3.26 14.17 -7.76
CA ILE A 198 3.01 14.99 -6.57
C ILE A 198 2.24 16.25 -6.96
N GLU A 199 2.67 16.98 -7.97
CA GLU A 199 2.04 18.22 -8.45
C GLU A 199 0.57 17.98 -8.85
N ALA A 200 0.29 16.93 -9.63
CA ALA A 200 -1.08 16.57 -10.01
C ALA A 200 -1.98 16.27 -8.80
N LYS A 201 -1.43 15.59 -7.77
CA LYS A 201 -2.19 15.35 -6.53
C LYS A 201 -2.43 16.65 -5.75
N LEU A 202 -1.45 17.54 -5.70
CA LEU A 202 -1.58 18.85 -5.03
C LEU A 202 -2.58 19.76 -5.74
N GLU A 203 -2.59 19.77 -7.07
CA GLU A 203 -3.60 20.49 -7.85
C GLU A 203 -5.01 20.00 -7.55
N THR A 204 -5.19 18.68 -7.47
CA THR A 204 -6.47 18.08 -7.08
C THR A 204 -6.89 18.50 -5.68
N LEU A 205 -5.96 18.43 -4.71
CA LEU A 205 -6.22 18.88 -3.34
C LEU A 205 -6.56 20.37 -3.30
N HIS A 206 -5.81 21.20 -3.99
CA HIS A 206 -6.06 22.64 -4.04
C HIS A 206 -7.43 22.97 -4.64
N LYS A 207 -7.80 22.28 -5.73
CA LYS A 207 -9.09 22.46 -6.41
C LYS A 207 -10.28 22.18 -5.48
N TYR A 208 -10.19 21.15 -4.65
CA TYR A 208 -11.31 20.67 -3.84
C TYR A 208 -11.20 21.05 -2.36
N TRP A 209 -10.15 21.79 -1.95
CA TRP A 209 -9.86 22.11 -0.54
C TRP A 209 -11.02 22.76 0.20
N ASN A 210 -11.68 23.73 -0.43
CA ASN A 210 -12.82 24.46 0.12
C ASN A 210 -14.15 24.11 -0.59
N SER A 211 -14.19 23.00 -1.32
CA SER A 211 -15.40 22.59 -2.02
C SER A 211 -16.41 21.96 -1.06
N PRO A 212 -17.72 22.20 -1.26
CA PRO A 212 -18.74 21.44 -0.58
C PRO A 212 -18.56 19.94 -0.82
N LEU A 213 -18.98 19.13 0.15
CA LEU A 213 -18.74 17.68 0.15
C LEU A 213 -19.29 16.98 -1.10
N GLU A 214 -20.45 17.41 -1.57
CA GLU A 214 -21.11 16.91 -2.79
C GLU A 214 -20.35 17.17 -4.09
N ASN A 215 -19.40 18.10 -4.07
CA ASN A 215 -18.56 18.44 -5.23
C ASN A 215 -17.19 17.75 -5.21
N ILE A 216 -16.84 17.07 -4.10
CA ILE A 216 -15.60 16.32 -4.00
C ILE A 216 -15.79 14.98 -4.73
N PRO A 217 -14.90 14.62 -5.66
CA PRO A 217 -15.02 13.35 -6.37
C PRO A 217 -14.94 12.16 -5.40
N CYS A 218 -15.78 11.17 -5.64
CA CYS A 218 -15.72 9.91 -4.90
C CYS A 218 -14.37 9.21 -5.06
N CYS A 219 -14.01 8.40 -4.07
CA CYS A 219 -12.82 7.57 -4.16
C CYS A 219 -12.88 6.61 -5.36
N THR A 220 -11.75 6.39 -5.99
CA THR A 220 -11.64 5.39 -7.06
C THR A 220 -11.76 3.97 -6.48
N PRO A 221 -12.11 2.96 -7.29
CA PRO A 221 -12.13 1.57 -6.85
C PRO A 221 -10.79 1.13 -6.23
N GLN A 222 -9.67 1.63 -6.72
CA GLN A 222 -8.34 1.36 -6.18
C GLN A 222 -8.15 1.95 -4.78
N GLU A 223 -8.60 3.18 -4.56
CA GLU A 223 -8.55 3.85 -3.25
C GLU A 223 -9.47 3.18 -2.22
N LEU A 224 -10.56 2.57 -2.69
CA LEU A 224 -11.48 1.79 -1.86
C LEU A 224 -11.04 0.32 -1.68
N TYR A 225 -9.87 -0.06 -2.19
CA TYR A 225 -9.41 -1.46 -2.20
C TYR A 225 -10.45 -2.43 -2.77
N SER A 226 -11.28 -1.94 -3.67
CA SER A 226 -12.33 -2.73 -4.31
C SER A 226 -11.71 -3.76 -5.23
N SER A 227 -12.07 -5.03 -5.03
CA SER A 227 -11.65 -6.09 -5.93
C SER A 227 -12.25 -5.87 -7.32
N PRO A 228 -11.53 -6.20 -8.40
CA PRO A 228 -12.13 -6.22 -9.74
C PRO A 228 -13.41 -7.06 -9.74
N PRO A 229 -14.40 -6.71 -10.58
CA PRO A 229 -15.61 -7.50 -10.69
C PRO A 229 -15.31 -8.93 -11.13
N VAL A 230 -15.98 -9.89 -10.53
CA VAL A 230 -15.95 -11.30 -10.92
C VAL A 230 -17.29 -11.64 -11.53
N TYR A 231 -17.31 -12.19 -12.74
CA TYR A 231 -18.52 -12.60 -13.42
C TYR A 231 -18.78 -14.08 -13.12
N LYS A 232 -19.80 -14.34 -12.30
CA LYS A 232 -20.18 -15.67 -11.83
C LYS A 232 -21.23 -16.24 -12.74
N TYR A 233 -20.92 -17.35 -13.42
CA TYR A 233 -21.89 -18.09 -14.21
C TYR A 233 -22.56 -19.18 -13.37
N TYR A 234 -23.88 -19.20 -13.41
CA TYR A 234 -24.73 -20.22 -12.80
C TYR A 234 -25.42 -21.00 -13.91
N ALA A 235 -25.28 -22.32 -13.89
CA ALA A 235 -25.96 -23.17 -14.86
C ALA A 235 -27.48 -23.13 -14.62
N LYS A 236 -28.28 -23.37 -15.67
CA LYS A 236 -29.73 -23.40 -15.57
C LYS A 236 -30.19 -24.40 -14.48
N GLY A 237 -31.03 -23.93 -13.56
CA GLY A 237 -31.51 -24.68 -12.40
C GLY A 237 -30.64 -24.57 -11.16
N PHE A 238 -29.53 -23.79 -11.21
CA PHE A 238 -28.62 -23.53 -10.10
C PHE A 238 -28.48 -22.03 -9.81
N GLU A 239 -29.41 -21.21 -10.28
CA GLU A 239 -29.38 -19.75 -10.18
C GLU A 239 -29.36 -19.25 -8.72
N ASN A 240 -29.94 -20.03 -7.82
CA ASN A 240 -29.97 -19.74 -6.37
C ASN A 240 -28.88 -20.49 -5.56
N SER A 241 -27.92 -21.11 -6.25
CA SER A 241 -26.82 -21.80 -5.57
C SER A 241 -25.90 -20.82 -4.87
N THR A 242 -25.41 -21.18 -3.68
CA THR A 242 -24.38 -20.41 -2.96
C THR A 242 -23.06 -20.38 -3.70
N HIS A 243 -22.80 -21.34 -4.60
CA HIS A 243 -21.57 -21.44 -5.37
C HIS A 243 -21.86 -21.34 -6.87
N ALA A 244 -21.16 -20.45 -7.53
CA ALA A 244 -21.22 -20.35 -8.98
C ALA A 244 -20.67 -21.61 -9.65
N THR A 245 -21.26 -22.00 -10.78
CA THR A 245 -20.73 -23.10 -11.61
C THR A 245 -19.34 -22.79 -12.13
N ARG A 246 -19.11 -21.51 -12.49
CA ARG A 246 -17.79 -21.04 -12.92
C ARG A 246 -17.64 -19.53 -12.73
N ASN A 247 -16.42 -19.07 -12.42
CA ASN A 247 -16.07 -17.67 -12.30
C ASN A 247 -15.19 -17.23 -13.49
N PHE A 248 -15.35 -15.96 -13.91
CA PHE A 248 -14.60 -15.34 -14.99
C PHE A 248 -14.15 -13.93 -14.56
N ASN A 249 -13.04 -13.48 -15.13
CA ASN A 249 -12.50 -12.16 -14.84
C ASN A 249 -13.14 -11.05 -15.72
N THR A 250 -13.78 -11.43 -16.82
CA THR A 250 -14.45 -10.51 -17.73
C THR A 250 -15.84 -11.01 -18.11
N TYR A 251 -16.76 -10.08 -18.36
CA TYR A 251 -18.09 -10.40 -18.87
C TYR A 251 -18.01 -11.10 -20.23
N ALA A 252 -17.06 -10.72 -21.08
CA ALA A 252 -16.88 -11.33 -22.40
C ALA A 252 -16.56 -12.83 -22.31
N GLU A 253 -15.67 -13.23 -21.38
CA GLU A 253 -15.36 -14.64 -21.14
C GLU A 253 -16.57 -15.39 -20.61
N ALA A 254 -17.31 -14.82 -19.67
CA ALA A 254 -18.51 -15.41 -19.10
C ALA A 254 -19.60 -15.58 -20.17
N SER A 255 -19.79 -14.57 -21.02
CA SER A 255 -20.75 -14.58 -22.12
C SER A 255 -20.38 -15.60 -23.20
N ALA A 256 -19.10 -15.69 -23.56
CA ALA A 256 -18.60 -16.70 -24.48
C ALA A 256 -18.80 -18.12 -23.95
N TYR A 257 -18.60 -18.31 -22.64
CA TYR A 257 -18.88 -19.58 -22.00
C TYR A 257 -20.38 -19.92 -21.99
N ARG A 258 -21.25 -18.94 -21.64
CA ARG A 258 -22.71 -19.10 -21.70
C ARG A 258 -23.18 -19.46 -23.10
N ALA A 259 -22.63 -18.85 -24.14
CA ALA A 259 -22.93 -19.19 -25.53
C ALA A 259 -22.61 -20.66 -25.84
N LYS A 260 -21.47 -21.19 -25.39
CA LYS A 260 -21.10 -22.60 -25.51
C LYS A 260 -22.05 -23.54 -24.76
N GLN A 261 -22.72 -23.06 -23.74
CA GLN A 261 -23.76 -23.79 -22.99
C GLN A 261 -25.16 -23.64 -23.64
N GLY A 262 -25.26 -23.18 -24.88
CA GLY A 262 -26.51 -22.97 -25.58
C GLY A 262 -27.34 -21.81 -25.03
N HIS A 263 -26.66 -20.74 -24.58
CA HIS A 263 -27.26 -19.54 -23.96
C HIS A 263 -28.13 -19.80 -22.73
N LYS A 264 -27.87 -20.92 -22.04
CA LYS A 264 -28.58 -21.29 -20.81
C LYS A 264 -27.80 -20.80 -19.60
N GLY A 265 -28.52 -20.58 -18.47
CA GLY A 265 -27.93 -20.13 -17.21
C GLY A 265 -27.71 -18.60 -17.18
N ASP A 266 -27.32 -18.12 -16.01
CA ASP A 266 -27.22 -16.69 -15.70
C ASP A 266 -25.78 -16.27 -15.41
N ILE A 267 -25.46 -15.04 -15.77
CA ILE A 267 -24.19 -14.39 -15.43
C ILE A 267 -24.50 -13.28 -14.44
N ILE A 268 -23.93 -13.36 -13.24
CA ILE A 268 -24.08 -12.34 -12.22
C ILE A 268 -22.74 -11.67 -11.99
N GLU A 269 -22.68 -10.35 -12.13
CA GLU A 269 -21.52 -9.59 -11.76
C GLU A 269 -21.48 -9.51 -10.23
N TYR A 270 -20.37 -9.95 -9.65
CA TYR A 270 -20.10 -9.85 -8.23
C TYR A 270 -18.93 -8.89 -8.00
N ARG A 271 -19.18 -7.83 -7.25
CA ARG A 271 -18.15 -6.92 -6.75
C ARG A 271 -17.95 -7.17 -5.27
N GLY A 272 -16.71 -7.30 -4.85
CA GLY A 272 -16.38 -7.34 -3.41
C GLY A 272 -16.89 -6.09 -2.71
N THR A 273 -17.21 -6.21 -1.43
CA THR A 273 -17.56 -5.03 -0.63
C THR A 273 -16.34 -4.09 -0.59
N PRO A 274 -16.46 -2.85 -1.05
CA PRO A 274 -15.36 -1.89 -0.99
C PRO A 274 -15.01 -1.62 0.47
N PHE A 275 -13.73 -1.42 0.73
CA PHE A 275 -13.29 -0.95 2.04
C PHE A 275 -13.79 0.48 2.23
N THR A 276 -14.56 0.69 3.26
CA THR A 276 -15.06 2.02 3.61
C THR A 276 -14.09 2.68 4.58
N CYS A 277 -13.41 3.72 4.13
CA CYS A 277 -12.53 4.49 5.01
C CYS A 277 -13.37 5.15 6.12
N PRO A 278 -13.12 4.82 7.41
CA PRO A 278 -13.88 5.41 8.51
C PRO A 278 -13.69 6.92 8.67
N PHE A 279 -12.67 7.48 8.02
CA PHE A 279 -12.38 8.91 8.02
C PHE A 279 -12.97 9.64 6.79
N CYS A 280 -13.65 8.93 5.90
CA CYS A 280 -14.23 9.52 4.70
C CYS A 280 -15.58 10.18 5.06
N LEU A 281 -15.63 11.51 4.95
CA LEU A 281 -16.88 12.26 5.10
C LEU A 281 -17.89 11.95 3.98
N GLN A 282 -17.41 11.42 2.84
CA GLN A 282 -18.21 10.93 1.71
C GLN A 282 -18.81 9.53 1.95
N HIS A 283 -18.58 8.92 3.09
CA HIS A 283 -18.97 7.54 3.38
C HIS A 283 -20.43 7.21 3.04
N GLU A 284 -21.36 8.13 3.30
CA GLU A 284 -22.78 7.92 2.98
C GLU A 284 -23.05 8.01 1.47
N VAL A 285 -22.31 8.85 0.75
CA VAL A 285 -22.41 8.97 -0.71
C VAL A 285 -21.83 7.74 -1.39
N ASP A 286 -20.67 7.25 -0.92
CA ASP A 286 -20.04 6.03 -1.44
C ASP A 286 -20.91 4.79 -1.20
N LYS A 287 -21.63 4.72 -0.09
CA LYS A 287 -22.62 3.64 0.17
C LYS A 287 -23.76 3.65 -0.85
N THR A 288 -24.24 4.81 -1.25
CA THR A 288 -25.34 4.91 -2.23
C THR A 288 -24.88 4.48 -3.62
N LEU A 289 -23.60 4.70 -3.99
CA LEU A 289 -23.03 4.23 -5.25
C LEU A 289 -22.87 2.70 -5.30
N THR A 290 -22.65 2.06 -4.15
CA THR A 290 -22.55 0.59 -4.06
C THR A 290 -23.91 -0.12 -4.01
N VAL A 291 -24.99 0.60 -3.71
CA VAL A 291 -26.36 0.06 -3.58
C VAL A 291 -27.19 0.22 -4.85
N ASN A 292 -26.76 1.02 -5.83
CA ASN A 292 -27.40 0.99 -7.13
C ASN A 292 -27.16 -0.37 -7.79
N LYS A 293 -27.91 -1.37 -7.27
CA LYS A 293 -28.32 -2.51 -8.07
C LYS A 293 -28.84 -1.93 -9.36
N THR A 294 -28.23 -2.30 -10.45
CA THR A 294 -28.76 -2.13 -11.78
C THR A 294 -30.26 -2.41 -11.76
N GLU A 295 -31.06 -1.35 -11.68
CA GLU A 295 -32.41 -1.45 -12.22
C GLU A 295 -32.21 -1.82 -13.67
N GLU A 296 -32.80 -2.92 -14.02
CA GLU A 296 -32.83 -3.50 -15.36
C GLU A 296 -33.23 -2.43 -16.36
N ASN A 297 -32.30 -1.93 -17.12
CA ASN A 297 -32.61 -1.35 -18.40
C ASN A 297 -32.76 -2.52 -19.38
N GLU A 298 -33.96 -3.05 -19.47
CA GLU A 298 -34.44 -3.77 -20.65
C GLU A 298 -34.36 -2.83 -21.81
N ILE A 299 -33.27 -2.94 -22.58
CA ILE A 299 -33.24 -2.38 -23.93
C ILE A 299 -33.93 -3.43 -24.79
N GLU A 300 -35.25 -3.22 -25.03
CA GLU A 300 -35.94 -3.85 -26.13
C GLU A 300 -35.30 -3.33 -27.43
N PHE A 301 -34.69 -4.21 -28.18
CA PHE A 301 -34.36 -4.00 -29.55
C PHE A 301 -35.54 -4.47 -30.39
N GLU A 302 -36.26 -3.53 -31.02
CA GLU A 302 -37.08 -3.79 -32.20
C GLU A 302 -36.23 -4.16 -33.40
#